data_2c9d3fc106f9ce703c793dbd316b143f
#
_entry.id   2c9d3fc106f9ce703c793dbd316b143f
#
_cell.length_a   1.000
_cell.length_b   1.000
_cell.length_c   1.000
_cell.angle_alpha   90.00
_cell.angle_beta   90.00
_cell.angle_gamma   90.00
#
_symmetry.space_group_name_H-M   'P 1'
#
loop_
_entity.id
_entity.type
_entity.pdbx_description
1 polymer ?
#
loop_
_entity_poly.entity_id
_entity_poly.type
_entity_poly.pdbx_seq_one_letter_code
_entity_poly.pdbx_strand_id
1 'polypeptide(L)'
;TETSQKLHEEFKEIGNNLLSMHISYLDAMNDIAFKMRLQYEDVLLTSAIVLKPTLNQTLSECISLRSAAMNDLIDNVVKGFNKRTKADIEECLRNILNKALRNEIPFKAGYDAQSFMSRILSENWFGLSLNVEYDGDNLKDMSPGKRSFVVLKLLLDFSDKRSPILIDQPEDNLDNRAI
;
A
#
# COMPACT_ATOMS: atom_id res chain seq x y z
N THR A 1 -11.68 21.15 -32.07
CA THR A 1 -10.60 21.42 -33.04
C THR A 1 -9.60 20.28 -33.01
N GLU A 2 -8.96 19.97 -34.14
CA GLU A 2 -8.00 18.84 -34.33
C GLU A 2 -6.87 18.86 -33.27
N THR A 3 -6.38 20.04 -32.91
CA THR A 3 -5.36 20.22 -31.86
C THR A 3 -5.84 19.79 -30.46
N SER A 4 -7.11 20.05 -30.12
CA SER A 4 -7.70 19.65 -28.84
C SER A 4 -7.91 18.14 -28.73
N GLN A 5 -8.27 17.49 -29.83
CA GLN A 5 -8.40 16.04 -29.88
C GLN A 5 -7.05 15.34 -29.72
N LYS A 6 -6.03 15.83 -30.43
CA LYS A 6 -4.67 15.30 -30.34
C LYS A 6 -4.12 15.40 -28.91
N LEU A 7 -4.29 16.57 -28.27
CA LEU A 7 -3.86 16.76 -26.89
C LEU A 7 -4.59 15.83 -25.91
N HIS A 8 -5.87 15.57 -26.14
CA HIS A 8 -6.65 14.65 -25.32
C HIS A 8 -6.18 13.19 -25.48
N GLU A 9 -5.84 12.79 -26.69
CA GLU A 9 -5.29 11.45 -26.96
C GLU A 9 -3.91 11.27 -26.34
N GLU A 10 -3.02 12.24 -26.46
CA GLU A 10 -1.71 12.23 -25.81
C GLU A 10 -1.83 12.13 -24.28
N PHE A 11 -2.73 12.90 -23.68
CA PHE A 11 -2.97 12.87 -22.24
C PHE A 11 -3.50 11.51 -21.77
N LYS A 12 -4.38 10.91 -22.55
CA LYS A 12 -4.91 9.56 -22.28
C LYS A 12 -3.81 8.49 -22.39
N GLU A 13 -2.94 8.60 -23.38
CA GLU A 13 -1.82 7.67 -23.55
C GLU A 13 -0.84 7.76 -22.37
N ILE A 14 -0.45 8.96 -21.96
CA ILE A 14 0.40 9.18 -20.79
C ILE A 14 -0.26 8.60 -19.52
N GLY A 15 -1.53 8.84 -19.31
CA GLY A 15 -2.28 8.31 -18.16
C GLY A 15 -2.29 6.78 -18.14
N ASN A 16 -2.48 6.13 -19.28
CA ASN A 16 -2.43 4.67 -19.39
C ASN A 16 -1.02 4.12 -19.14
N ASN A 17 0.03 4.79 -19.64
CA ASN A 17 1.40 4.38 -19.41
C ASN A 17 1.77 4.49 -17.92
N LEU A 18 1.41 5.58 -17.25
CA LEU A 18 1.62 5.75 -15.82
C LEU A 18 0.85 4.71 -14.99
N LEU A 19 -0.40 4.42 -15.34
CA LEU A 19 -1.15 3.35 -14.70
C LEU A 19 -0.44 1.99 -14.84
N SER A 20 0.06 1.68 -16.04
CA SER A 20 0.80 0.43 -16.28
C SER A 20 2.08 0.36 -15.44
N MET A 21 2.77 1.49 -15.22
CA MET A 21 3.92 1.57 -14.32
C MET A 21 3.53 1.30 -12.87
N HIS A 22 2.40 1.83 -12.39
CA HIS A 22 1.89 1.53 -11.03
C HIS A 22 1.55 0.05 -10.87
N ILE A 23 0.97 -0.58 -11.88
CA ILE A 23 0.66 -2.01 -11.85
C ILE A 23 1.95 -2.86 -11.88
N SER A 24 2.95 -2.47 -12.67
CA SER A 24 4.26 -3.13 -12.66
C SER A 24 4.97 -2.97 -11.31
N TYR A 25 4.83 -1.80 -10.67
CA TYR A 25 5.32 -1.59 -9.31
C TYR A 25 4.62 -2.50 -8.29
N LEU A 26 3.30 -2.68 -8.41
CA LEU A 26 2.55 -3.64 -7.58
C LEU A 26 3.09 -5.06 -7.73
N ASP A 27 3.44 -5.51 -8.94
CA ASP A 27 4.04 -6.81 -9.17
C ASP A 27 5.39 -6.96 -8.48
N ALA A 28 6.26 -5.96 -8.66
CA ALA A 28 7.57 -5.96 -8.00
C ALA A 28 7.44 -5.98 -6.47
N MET A 29 6.46 -5.26 -5.92
CA MET A 29 6.17 -5.28 -4.48
C MET A 29 5.65 -6.64 -4.01
N ASN A 30 4.80 -7.32 -4.80
CA ASN A 30 4.34 -8.67 -4.50
C ASN A 30 5.50 -9.68 -4.48
N ASP A 31 6.44 -9.57 -5.43
CA ASP A 31 7.64 -10.42 -5.46
C ASP A 31 8.53 -10.19 -4.22
N ILE A 32 8.70 -8.94 -3.80
CA ILE A 32 9.41 -8.60 -2.57
C ILE A 32 8.67 -9.18 -1.37
N ALA A 33 7.36 -8.98 -1.27
CA ALA A 33 6.54 -9.50 -0.19
C ALA A 33 6.66 -11.02 -0.07
N PHE A 34 6.62 -11.72 -1.20
CA PHE A 34 6.79 -13.17 -1.22
C PHE A 34 8.19 -13.60 -0.72
N LYS A 35 9.25 -12.92 -1.16
CA LYS A 35 10.63 -13.19 -0.73
C LYS A 35 10.89 -12.85 0.73
N MET A 36 10.14 -11.92 1.30
CA MET A 36 10.24 -11.53 2.71
C MET A 36 9.46 -12.45 3.66
N ARG A 37 8.82 -13.51 3.14
CA ARG A 37 8.24 -14.53 4.00
C ARG A 37 9.36 -15.40 4.57
N LEU A 38 9.65 -15.22 5.84
CA LEU A 38 10.67 -15.95 6.57
C LEU A 38 10.00 -16.68 7.74
N GLN A 39 10.35 -17.94 7.87
CA GLN A 39 10.05 -18.69 9.07
C GLN A 39 11.39 -19.03 9.73
N TYR A 40 11.58 -18.52 10.92
CA TYR A 40 12.76 -18.77 11.71
C TYR A 40 12.35 -19.35 13.05
N GLU A 41 12.63 -20.63 13.27
CA GLU A 41 12.16 -21.37 14.45
C GLU A 41 10.67 -21.11 14.71
N ASP A 42 10.35 -20.42 15.82
CA ASP A 42 9.00 -20.09 16.25
C ASP A 42 8.52 -18.70 15.78
N VAL A 43 9.37 -17.94 15.08
CA VAL A 43 9.02 -16.61 14.55
C VAL A 43 8.63 -16.74 13.08
N LEU A 44 7.41 -16.34 12.76
CA LEU A 44 6.91 -16.23 11.40
C LEU A 44 6.85 -14.77 11.00
N LEU A 45 7.69 -14.35 10.05
CA LEU A 45 7.61 -13.06 9.39
C LEU A 45 6.82 -13.23 8.10
N THR A 46 5.73 -12.50 7.99
CA THR A 46 4.93 -12.43 6.76
C THR A 46 4.84 -10.98 6.30
N SER A 47 4.66 -10.79 5.00
CA SER A 47 4.44 -9.49 4.44
C SER A 47 3.23 -9.48 3.52
N ALA A 48 2.54 -8.35 3.47
CA ALA A 48 1.39 -8.14 2.61
C ALA A 48 1.46 -6.76 1.97
N ILE A 49 0.96 -6.65 0.75
CA ILE A 49 0.77 -5.35 0.12
C ILE A 49 -0.49 -4.72 0.69
N VAL A 50 -0.38 -3.46 1.06
CA VAL A 50 -1.49 -2.64 1.54
C VAL A 50 -1.65 -1.40 0.68
N LEU A 51 -2.88 -0.96 0.52
CA LEU A 51 -3.17 0.32 -0.10
C LEU A 51 -2.88 1.44 0.90
N LYS A 52 -2.08 2.42 0.49
CA LYS A 52 -1.78 3.57 1.34
C LYS A 52 -3.02 4.46 1.53
N PRO A 53 -3.21 5.04 2.71
CA PRO A 53 -4.32 5.96 2.97
C PRO A 53 -4.33 7.19 2.05
N THR A 54 -3.17 7.56 1.50
CA THR A 54 -3.00 8.71 0.59
C THR A 54 -3.90 8.61 -0.63
N LEU A 55 -4.07 7.43 -1.23
CA LEU A 55 -4.98 7.27 -2.36
C LEU A 55 -6.43 7.60 -1.98
N ASN A 56 -6.92 7.07 -0.87
CA ASN A 56 -8.27 7.36 -0.39
C ASN A 56 -8.44 8.85 -0.05
N GLN A 57 -7.42 9.45 0.54
CA GLN A 57 -7.41 10.88 0.86
C GLN A 57 -7.51 11.72 -0.43
N THR A 58 -6.69 11.44 -1.44
CA THR A 58 -6.72 12.14 -2.73
C THR A 58 -8.06 11.99 -3.43
N LEU A 59 -8.62 10.77 -3.46
CA LEU A 59 -9.96 10.55 -4.03
C LEU A 59 -11.01 11.37 -3.28
N SER A 60 -10.98 11.36 -1.95
CA SER A 60 -11.94 12.07 -1.10
C SER A 60 -11.79 13.60 -1.18
N GLU A 61 -10.59 14.11 -1.34
CA GLU A 61 -10.32 15.54 -1.47
C GLU A 61 -10.78 16.10 -2.81
N CYS A 62 -10.55 15.38 -3.90
CA CYS A 62 -10.83 15.85 -5.25
C CYS A 62 -12.27 15.62 -5.70
N ILE A 63 -12.90 14.52 -5.26
CA ILE A 63 -14.20 14.06 -5.77
C ILE A 63 -15.33 14.44 -4.81
N SER A 64 -16.45 14.90 -5.36
CA SER A 64 -17.66 15.14 -4.58
C SER A 64 -18.38 13.82 -4.29
N LEU A 65 -18.40 13.45 -3.01
CA LEU A 65 -19.01 12.20 -2.52
C LEU A 65 -20.53 12.28 -2.36
N ARG A 66 -21.21 13.30 -2.96
CA ARG A 66 -22.67 13.44 -2.90
C ARG A 66 -23.40 12.39 -3.76
N SER A 67 -22.70 11.77 -4.70
CA SER A 67 -23.25 10.72 -5.56
C SER A 67 -22.99 9.34 -4.97
N ALA A 68 -24.02 8.53 -4.77
CA ALA A 68 -23.90 7.14 -4.33
C ALA A 68 -22.98 6.34 -5.26
N ALA A 69 -23.10 6.49 -6.57
CA ALA A 69 -22.27 5.81 -7.55
C ALA A 69 -20.77 6.15 -7.43
N MET A 70 -20.44 7.38 -7.01
CA MET A 70 -19.04 7.75 -6.75
C MET A 70 -18.52 7.14 -5.45
N ASN A 71 -19.34 7.12 -4.40
CA ASN A 71 -18.98 6.44 -3.16
C ASN A 71 -18.74 4.96 -3.39
N ASP A 72 -19.62 4.29 -4.12
CA ASP A 72 -19.48 2.87 -4.46
C ASP A 72 -18.19 2.62 -5.28
N LEU A 73 -17.87 3.50 -6.22
CA LEU A 73 -16.64 3.39 -7.01
C LEU A 73 -15.38 3.49 -6.14
N ILE A 74 -15.33 4.48 -5.24
CA ILE A 74 -14.22 4.69 -4.33
C ILE A 74 -14.12 3.55 -3.31
N ASP A 75 -15.23 3.16 -2.72
CA ASP A 75 -15.28 2.03 -1.78
C ASP A 75 -14.84 0.73 -2.44
N ASN A 76 -15.20 0.51 -3.69
CA ASN A 76 -14.74 -0.63 -4.46
C ASN A 76 -13.21 -0.66 -4.63
N VAL A 77 -12.56 0.48 -4.80
CA VAL A 77 -11.09 0.55 -4.89
C VAL A 77 -10.46 0.38 -3.51
N VAL A 78 -10.94 1.09 -2.51
CA VAL A 78 -10.28 1.19 -1.20
C VAL A 78 -10.59 -0.01 -0.30
N LYS A 79 -11.87 -0.34 -0.12
CA LYS A 79 -12.31 -1.42 0.80
C LYS A 79 -12.11 -2.81 0.21
N GLY A 80 -12.14 -2.92 -1.10
CA GLY A 80 -12.00 -4.19 -1.82
C GLY A 80 -10.57 -4.62 -2.10
N PHE A 81 -9.57 -3.76 -1.87
CA PHE A 81 -8.20 -3.96 -2.31
C PHE A 81 -7.61 -5.32 -1.89
N ASN A 82 -7.71 -5.66 -0.61
CA ASN A 82 -7.13 -6.92 -0.08
C ASN A 82 -7.86 -8.20 -0.53
N LYS A 83 -9.02 -8.07 -1.16
CA LYS A 83 -9.86 -9.19 -1.62
C LYS A 83 -9.89 -9.31 -3.15
N ARG A 84 -9.17 -8.44 -3.85
CA ARG A 84 -9.22 -8.33 -5.31
C ARG A 84 -7.96 -8.84 -5.96
N THR A 85 -8.12 -9.35 -7.17
CA THR A 85 -6.99 -9.69 -8.02
C THR A 85 -6.34 -8.41 -8.56
N LYS A 86 -5.12 -8.52 -9.02
CA LYS A 86 -4.41 -7.43 -9.73
C LYS A 86 -5.24 -6.89 -10.91
N ALA A 87 -5.86 -7.77 -11.69
CA ALA A 87 -6.69 -7.39 -12.83
C ALA A 87 -7.90 -6.54 -12.40
N ASP A 88 -8.56 -6.92 -11.30
CA ASP A 88 -9.67 -6.15 -10.76
C ASP A 88 -9.24 -4.74 -10.30
N ILE A 89 -8.06 -4.63 -9.69
CA ILE A 89 -7.49 -3.34 -9.24
C ILE A 89 -7.19 -2.47 -10.45
N GLU A 90 -6.53 -3.02 -11.46
CA GLU A 90 -6.22 -2.31 -12.71
C GLU A 90 -7.48 -1.82 -13.40
N GLU A 91 -8.50 -2.67 -13.53
CA GLU A 91 -9.79 -2.31 -14.13
C GLU A 91 -10.48 -1.17 -13.36
N CYS A 92 -10.53 -1.26 -12.03
CA CYS A 92 -11.11 -0.20 -11.20
C CYS A 92 -10.40 1.14 -11.37
N LEU A 93 -9.07 1.16 -11.36
CA LEU A 93 -8.29 2.38 -11.52
C LEU A 93 -8.43 2.94 -12.93
N ARG A 94 -8.39 2.09 -13.95
CA ARG A 94 -8.63 2.46 -15.35
C ARG A 94 -10.03 3.07 -15.55
N ASN A 95 -11.03 2.52 -14.89
CA ASN A 95 -12.40 3.05 -14.93
C ASN A 95 -12.47 4.47 -14.33
N ILE A 96 -11.82 4.70 -13.17
CA ILE A 96 -11.76 6.05 -12.56
C ILE A 96 -11.09 7.04 -13.51
N LEU A 97 -9.92 6.69 -14.08
CA LEU A 97 -9.20 7.56 -14.99
C LEU A 97 -10.01 7.87 -16.27
N ASN A 98 -10.66 6.86 -16.84
CA ASN A 98 -11.52 7.06 -18.02
C ASN A 98 -12.72 7.96 -17.71
N LYS A 99 -13.35 7.82 -16.55
CA LYS A 99 -14.43 8.71 -16.10
C LYS A 99 -13.95 10.13 -15.91
N ALA A 100 -12.74 10.32 -15.36
CA ALA A 100 -12.13 11.63 -15.24
C ALA A 100 -11.93 12.29 -16.61
N LEU A 101 -11.38 11.56 -17.59
CA LEU A 101 -11.16 12.05 -18.96
C LEU A 101 -12.45 12.41 -19.71
N ARG A 102 -13.56 11.75 -19.39
CA ARG A 102 -14.87 12.02 -19.98
C ARG A 102 -15.65 13.11 -19.25
N ASN A 103 -15.06 13.74 -18.22
CA ASN A 103 -15.74 14.68 -17.32
C ASN A 103 -17.00 14.09 -16.63
N GLU A 104 -16.97 12.77 -16.38
CA GLU A 104 -18.07 12.06 -15.70
C GLU A 104 -17.88 12.06 -14.18
N ILE A 105 -16.75 12.58 -13.68
CA ILE A 105 -16.48 12.69 -12.24
C ILE A 105 -16.94 14.06 -11.74
N PRO A 106 -17.79 14.11 -10.71
CA PRO A 106 -18.17 15.35 -10.07
C PRO A 106 -17.03 15.86 -9.17
N PHE A 107 -16.14 16.67 -9.71
CA PHE A 107 -15.06 17.27 -8.94
C PHE A 107 -15.56 18.32 -7.96
N LYS A 108 -14.86 18.48 -6.85
CA LYS A 108 -15.05 19.59 -5.93
C LYS A 108 -14.48 20.88 -6.52
N ALA A 109 -14.91 22.00 -6.00
CA ALA A 109 -14.42 23.31 -6.42
C ALA A 109 -12.88 23.38 -6.34
N GLY A 110 -12.24 23.83 -7.41
CA GLY A 110 -10.79 23.93 -7.53
C GLY A 110 -10.10 22.69 -8.11
N TYR A 111 -10.83 21.62 -8.41
CA TYR A 111 -10.31 20.43 -9.07
C TYR A 111 -10.95 20.21 -10.44
N ASP A 112 -10.16 19.72 -11.36
CA ASP A 112 -10.57 19.27 -12.69
C ASP A 112 -9.92 17.92 -13.02
N ALA A 113 -10.23 17.37 -14.18
CA ALA A 113 -9.71 16.09 -14.62
C ALA A 113 -8.16 16.07 -14.69
N GLN A 114 -7.55 17.18 -15.13
CA GLN A 114 -6.11 17.28 -15.29
C GLN A 114 -5.40 17.30 -13.92
N SER A 115 -5.81 18.16 -13.01
CA SER A 115 -5.25 18.27 -11.66
C SER A 115 -5.44 16.98 -10.87
N PHE A 116 -6.62 16.35 -11.00
CA PHE A 116 -6.93 15.08 -10.39
C PHE A 116 -6.02 13.97 -10.91
N MET A 117 -5.90 13.81 -12.23
CA MET A 117 -5.06 12.77 -12.83
C MET A 117 -3.59 12.98 -12.52
N SER A 118 -3.11 14.22 -12.59
CA SER A 118 -1.73 14.54 -12.21
C SER A 118 -1.45 14.14 -10.78
N ARG A 119 -2.36 14.44 -9.85
CA ARG A 119 -2.19 14.14 -8.44
C ARG A 119 -2.25 12.63 -8.17
N ILE A 120 -3.28 11.92 -8.67
CA ILE A 120 -3.45 10.50 -8.42
C ILE A 120 -2.33 9.66 -9.04
N LEU A 121 -1.84 10.02 -10.22
CA LEU A 121 -0.79 9.27 -10.91
C LEU A 121 0.63 9.57 -10.40
N SER A 122 0.84 10.70 -9.70
CA SER A 122 2.13 11.03 -9.08
C SER A 122 2.34 10.38 -7.71
N GLU A 123 1.29 9.85 -7.10
CA GLU A 123 1.36 9.27 -5.76
C GLU A 123 1.75 7.78 -5.79
N ASN A 124 2.45 7.33 -4.75
CA ASN A 124 2.69 5.91 -4.53
C ASN A 124 1.53 5.30 -3.72
N TRP A 125 0.71 4.48 -4.38
CA TRP A 125 -0.50 3.90 -3.79
C TRP A 125 -0.25 2.69 -2.90
N PHE A 126 0.86 1.99 -3.11
CA PHE A 126 1.12 0.71 -2.46
C PHE A 126 2.17 0.84 -1.38
N GLY A 127 1.99 0.08 -0.32
CA GLY A 127 2.93 -0.06 0.77
C GLY A 127 3.10 -1.53 1.15
N LEU A 128 4.19 -1.82 1.84
CA LEU A 128 4.45 -3.12 2.44
C LEU A 128 4.05 -3.07 3.91
N SER A 129 3.21 -4.00 4.33
CA SER A 129 2.91 -4.24 5.75
C SER A 129 3.63 -5.51 6.17
N LEU A 130 4.42 -5.43 7.23
CA LEU A 130 5.07 -6.58 7.83
C LEU A 130 4.23 -7.05 9.03
N ASN A 131 4.03 -8.35 9.11
CA ASN A 131 3.40 -9.00 10.24
C ASN A 131 4.38 -10.01 10.84
N VAL A 132 4.52 -9.97 12.16
CA VAL A 132 5.36 -10.88 12.91
C VAL A 132 4.48 -11.66 13.87
N GLU A 133 4.58 -12.98 13.81
CA GLU A 133 3.93 -13.90 14.73
C GLU A 133 4.99 -14.71 15.47
N TYR A 134 4.78 -14.92 16.75
CA TYR A 134 5.61 -15.74 17.60
C TYR A 134 4.73 -16.51 18.58
N ASP A 135 4.88 -17.82 18.58
CA ASP A 135 4.10 -18.73 19.44
C ASP A 135 2.56 -18.52 19.29
N GLY A 136 2.12 -18.30 18.03
CA GLY A 136 0.72 -18.08 17.69
C GLY A 136 0.17 -16.68 18.00
N ASP A 137 0.94 -15.80 18.63
CA ASP A 137 0.55 -14.43 18.93
C ASP A 137 1.09 -13.46 17.87
N ASN A 138 0.28 -12.47 17.52
CA ASN A 138 0.70 -11.37 16.66
C ASN A 138 1.53 -10.37 17.47
N LEU A 139 2.57 -9.77 16.89
CA LEU A 139 3.44 -8.81 17.57
C LEU A 139 2.66 -7.68 18.28
N LYS A 140 1.52 -7.27 17.72
CA LYS A 140 0.67 -6.20 18.28
C LYS A 140 -0.03 -6.62 19.57
N ASP A 141 -0.29 -7.90 19.74
CA ASP A 141 -1.07 -8.47 20.84
C ASP A 141 -0.16 -9.03 21.95
N MET A 142 1.16 -9.05 21.72
CA MET A 142 2.14 -9.52 22.69
C MET A 142 2.35 -8.53 23.86
N SER A 143 2.73 -9.09 25.02
CA SER A 143 3.24 -8.28 26.13
C SER A 143 4.48 -7.48 25.71
N PRO A 144 4.78 -6.35 26.36
CA PRO A 144 6.00 -5.58 26.05
C PRO A 144 7.27 -6.43 26.09
N GLY A 145 7.45 -7.28 27.09
CA GLY A 145 8.62 -8.15 27.22
C GLY A 145 8.70 -9.21 26.12
N LYS A 146 7.58 -9.89 25.80
CA LYS A 146 7.51 -10.86 24.70
C LYS A 146 7.82 -10.18 23.36
N ARG A 147 7.32 -8.96 23.15
CA ARG A 147 7.58 -8.17 21.93
C ARG A 147 9.06 -7.81 21.80
N SER A 148 9.69 -7.32 22.89
CA SER A 148 11.11 -7.00 22.91
C SER A 148 11.97 -8.22 22.64
N PHE A 149 11.63 -9.38 23.20
CA PHE A 149 12.32 -10.64 22.94
C PHE A 149 12.25 -11.02 21.45
N VAL A 150 11.07 -10.96 20.83
CA VAL A 150 10.89 -11.30 19.41
C VAL A 150 11.67 -10.35 18.50
N VAL A 151 11.64 -9.05 18.81
CA VAL A 151 12.42 -8.05 18.06
C VAL A 151 13.92 -8.31 18.20
N LEU A 152 14.40 -8.60 19.41
CA LEU A 152 15.80 -8.94 19.64
C LEU A 152 16.21 -10.18 18.87
N LYS A 153 15.39 -11.25 18.88
CA LYS A 153 15.63 -12.48 18.15
C LYS A 153 15.77 -12.20 16.64
N LEU A 154 14.87 -11.40 16.06
CA LEU A 154 14.96 -11.00 14.66
C LEU A 154 16.21 -10.18 14.35
N LEU A 155 16.57 -9.23 15.24
CA LEU A 155 17.78 -8.42 15.07
C LEU A 155 19.04 -9.28 15.09
N LEU A 156 19.12 -10.26 15.99
CA LEU A 156 20.25 -11.20 16.05
C LEU A 156 20.39 -12.02 14.77
N ASP A 157 19.27 -12.43 14.18
CA ASP A 157 19.28 -13.20 12.94
C ASP A 157 19.63 -12.39 11.70
N PHE A 158 19.17 -11.13 11.65
CA PHE A 158 19.46 -10.22 10.54
C PHE A 158 20.81 -9.52 10.68
N SER A 159 21.43 -9.57 11.87
CA SER A 159 22.74 -8.96 12.08
C SER A 159 23.85 -9.73 11.37
N ASP A 160 24.85 -9.02 10.89
CA ASP A 160 26.10 -9.65 10.46
C ASP A 160 26.74 -10.35 11.68
N LYS A 161 26.87 -11.67 11.60
CA LYS A 161 27.44 -12.52 12.67
C LYS A 161 28.87 -12.12 13.09
N ARG A 162 29.49 -11.16 12.41
CA ARG A 162 30.82 -10.63 12.70
C ARG A 162 30.82 -9.41 13.61
N SER A 163 29.69 -8.79 13.86
CA SER A 163 29.60 -7.59 14.69
C SER A 163 29.08 -7.94 16.08
N PRO A 164 29.75 -7.47 17.17
CA PRO A 164 29.22 -7.62 18.51
C PRO A 164 27.92 -6.79 18.67
N ILE A 165 26.93 -7.36 19.35
CA ILE A 165 25.71 -6.68 19.71
C ILE A 165 25.78 -6.34 21.19
N LEU A 166 25.65 -5.05 21.51
CA LEU A 166 25.57 -4.57 22.88
C LEU A 166 24.10 -4.31 23.22
N ILE A 167 23.63 -4.93 24.30
CA ILE A 167 22.28 -4.77 24.81
C ILE A 167 22.40 -4.10 26.16
N ASP A 168 21.80 -2.91 26.27
CA ASP A 168 21.75 -2.18 27.53
C ASP A 168 20.47 -2.53 28.28
N GLN A 169 20.61 -2.93 29.54
CA GLN A 169 19.52 -3.27 30.47
C GLN A 169 18.49 -4.27 29.88
N PRO A 170 18.91 -5.48 29.47
CA PRO A 170 18.01 -6.45 28.86
C PRO A 170 16.88 -6.87 29.82
N GLU A 171 17.14 -6.84 31.14
CA GLU A 171 16.18 -7.21 32.19
C GLU A 171 14.97 -6.28 32.28
N ASP A 172 15.09 -5.03 31.91
CA ASP A 172 13.98 -4.07 31.98
C ASP A 172 12.92 -4.28 30.91
N ASN A 173 13.28 -4.94 29.82
CA ASN A 173 12.44 -5.06 28.63
C ASN A 173 12.16 -6.52 28.21
N LEU A 174 12.72 -7.50 28.92
CA LEU A 174 12.52 -8.92 28.62
C LEU A 174 11.70 -9.59 29.74
N ASP A 175 10.75 -10.44 29.37
CA ASP A 175 10.07 -11.30 30.34
C ASP A 175 11.05 -12.33 30.95
N ASN A 176 10.84 -12.71 32.21
CA ASN A 176 11.69 -13.66 32.96
C ASN A 176 11.91 -15.01 32.24
N ARG A 177 11.18 -15.31 31.19
CA ARG A 177 11.34 -16.52 30.36
C ARG A 177 12.32 -16.33 29.21
N ALA A 178 12.77 -15.09 28.98
CA ALA A 178 13.63 -14.71 27.85
C ALA A 178 15.10 -14.50 28.26
N ILE A 179 15.39 -14.54 29.56
CA ILE A 179 16.71 -14.52 30.18
C ILE A 179 17.08 -15.92 30.57
#